data_9e79b633fbff38ee622dbdd11bc6919b
#
_entry.id   9e79b633fbff38ee622dbdd11bc6919b
#
_cell.length_a   1.000
_cell.length_b   1.000
_cell.length_c   1.000
_cell.angle_alpha   90.00
_cell.angle_beta   90.00
_cell.angle_gamma   90.00
#
_symmetry.space_group_name_H-M   'P 1'
#
loop_
_entity.id
_entity.type
_entity.pdbx_description
1 polymer ?
#
loop_
_entity_poly.entity_id
_entity_poly.type
_entity_poly.pdbx_seq_one_letter_code
_entity_poly.pdbx_strand_id
1 'polypeptide(L)'
;KNGPIVTIESDKSSVEIPSPESGQIKDLKVKIGDKVSKGSILATIQSVIITPDPHEKRIVEPQKKIPVIEKSKSNGETSSIKNIKKVFAEPSSKDDIDPVETNEWIESLNSVIETDGSSRASFLLNKVIGQAYKSGLVLPDTRTTPYINTIPPEAETKSPGDQNIEKKIRAYIRWNAAAMVVKANKKSPELGGHIGTFASAATLYDVGMNHFWRAKNNKFGGDLIYFQGHSAPGMYARAFLEGRLSSKQLDGFRQEVNEGGLSSYPHPWLMPKFWQFPTVSMGLGPIMAIYQARFLKYLINR
;
A
#
# COMPACT_ATOMS: atom_id res chain seq x y z
N LYS A 1 22.42 -18.71 5.14
CA LYS A 1 22.25 -17.35 4.64
C LYS A 1 21.12 -16.67 5.39
N ASN A 2 21.28 -15.40 5.75
CA ASN A 2 20.32 -14.59 6.53
C ASN A 2 20.08 -15.00 7.99
N GLY A 3 20.81 -15.99 8.55
CA GLY A 3 20.79 -16.26 9.97
C GLY A 3 21.56 -15.18 10.75
N PRO A 4 21.12 -14.80 11.99
CA PRO A 4 21.83 -13.82 12.79
C PRO A 4 23.20 -14.34 13.23
N ILE A 5 24.23 -13.49 13.14
CA ILE A 5 25.60 -13.79 13.56
C ILE A 5 25.87 -13.17 14.93
N VAL A 6 25.54 -11.90 15.10
CA VAL A 6 25.68 -11.14 16.33
C VAL A 6 24.54 -10.14 16.46
N THR A 7 24.22 -9.78 17.70
CA THR A 7 23.31 -8.67 18.01
C THR A 7 24.13 -7.49 18.48
N ILE A 8 23.94 -6.32 17.87
CA ILE A 8 24.58 -5.08 18.28
C ILE A 8 23.55 -4.24 19.04
N GLU A 9 23.90 -3.84 20.23
CA GLU A 9 23.09 -2.95 21.06
C GLU A 9 23.67 -1.54 21.01
N SER A 10 22.82 -0.57 20.82
CA SER A 10 23.11 0.83 20.97
C SER A 10 22.19 1.45 22.02
N ASP A 11 22.51 2.65 22.48
CA ASP A 11 21.69 3.37 23.49
C ASP A 11 20.22 3.51 23.12
N LYS A 12 19.86 3.27 21.86
CA LYS A 12 18.48 3.48 21.34
C LYS A 12 17.85 2.26 20.67
N SER A 13 18.61 1.23 20.36
CA SER A 13 18.08 0.05 19.65
C SER A 13 19.03 -1.14 19.68
N SER A 14 18.45 -2.32 19.53
CA SER A 14 19.14 -3.60 19.33
C SER A 14 18.92 -4.03 17.86
N VAL A 15 20.00 -4.41 17.17
CA VAL A 15 19.97 -4.81 15.77
C VAL A 15 20.72 -6.12 15.58
N GLU A 16 20.06 -7.10 14.99
CA GLU A 16 20.69 -8.36 14.58
C GLU A 16 21.40 -8.19 13.24
N ILE A 17 22.65 -8.62 13.17
CA ILE A 17 23.44 -8.60 11.94
C ILE A 17 23.35 -9.98 11.28
N PRO A 18 22.65 -10.09 10.11
CA PRO A 18 22.50 -11.35 9.42
C PRO A 18 23.76 -11.73 8.63
N SER A 19 23.95 -13.04 8.43
CA SER A 19 25.01 -13.55 7.56
C SER A 19 24.78 -13.20 6.09
N PRO A 20 25.74 -12.56 5.42
CA PRO A 20 25.61 -12.25 3.98
C PRO A 20 25.67 -13.50 3.10
N GLU A 21 26.31 -14.57 3.55
CA GLU A 21 26.54 -15.78 2.79
C GLU A 21 26.16 -17.04 3.55
N SER A 22 25.96 -18.16 2.80
CA SER A 22 25.77 -19.48 3.39
C SER A 22 27.12 -20.11 3.67
N GLY A 23 27.36 -20.58 4.89
CA GLY A 23 28.59 -21.20 5.28
C GLY A 23 28.63 -21.52 6.77
N GLN A 24 29.72 -22.10 7.22
CA GLN A 24 29.97 -22.36 8.63
C GLN A 24 30.82 -21.23 9.22
N ILE A 25 30.43 -20.71 10.40
CA ILE A 25 31.26 -19.71 11.10
C ILE A 25 32.51 -20.41 11.59
N LYS A 26 33.66 -19.94 11.11
CA LYS A 26 34.98 -20.47 11.48
C LYS A 26 35.48 -19.85 12.78
N ASP A 27 35.29 -18.56 12.91
CA ASP A 27 35.81 -17.80 14.04
C ASP A 27 34.97 -16.54 14.27
N LEU A 28 34.63 -16.29 15.52
CA LEU A 28 33.93 -15.07 15.96
C LEU A 28 34.98 -14.12 16.56
N LYS A 29 35.15 -12.96 15.95
CA LYS A 29 36.21 -11.99 16.30
C LYS A 29 35.80 -11.00 17.38
N VAL A 30 34.55 -11.05 17.86
CA VAL A 30 34.01 -10.16 18.87
C VAL A 30 33.43 -10.93 20.04
N LYS A 31 33.51 -10.36 21.23
CA LYS A 31 32.95 -10.89 22.48
C LYS A 31 31.84 -9.99 22.98
N ILE A 32 31.00 -10.53 23.86
CA ILE A 32 29.94 -9.75 24.51
C ILE A 32 30.57 -8.58 25.28
N GLY A 33 30.13 -7.37 25.00
CA GLY A 33 30.60 -6.13 25.58
C GLY A 33 31.65 -5.39 24.77
N ASP A 34 32.11 -5.96 23.64
CA ASP A 34 33.06 -5.27 22.76
C ASP A 34 32.39 -4.10 22.01
N LYS A 35 33.07 -2.97 21.94
CA LYS A 35 32.60 -1.82 21.14
C LYS A 35 33.01 -2.02 19.69
N VAL A 36 32.00 -2.05 18.80
CA VAL A 36 32.19 -2.20 17.36
C VAL A 36 31.75 -0.98 16.59
N SER A 37 32.36 -0.71 15.44
CA SER A 37 32.05 0.38 14.56
C SER A 37 31.94 -0.09 13.11
N LYS A 38 31.47 0.79 12.21
CA LYS A 38 31.36 0.47 10.78
C LYS A 38 32.73 0.06 10.22
N GLY A 39 32.82 -1.17 9.68
CA GLY A 39 34.04 -1.75 9.16
C GLY A 39 34.75 -2.75 10.11
N SER A 40 34.28 -2.91 11.34
CA SER A 40 34.80 -3.95 12.25
C SER A 40 34.50 -5.35 11.71
N ILE A 41 35.50 -6.25 11.76
CA ILE A 41 35.33 -7.66 11.38
C ILE A 41 34.66 -8.38 12.54
N LEU A 42 33.44 -8.89 12.32
CA LEU A 42 32.64 -9.56 13.36
C LEU A 42 32.90 -11.06 13.40
N ALA A 43 32.96 -11.71 12.24
CA ALA A 43 33.16 -13.15 12.12
C ALA A 43 33.85 -13.52 10.79
N THR A 44 34.46 -14.70 10.74
CA THR A 44 34.98 -15.30 9.52
C THR A 44 34.10 -16.49 9.15
N ILE A 45 33.59 -16.51 7.91
CA ILE A 45 32.73 -17.56 7.39
C ILE A 45 33.52 -18.39 6.40
N GLN A 46 33.49 -19.72 6.53
CA GLN A 46 34.01 -20.64 5.54
C GLN A 46 32.85 -21.06 4.64
N SER A 47 32.90 -20.63 3.38
CA SER A 47 31.92 -21.02 2.38
C SER A 47 32.05 -22.52 2.09
N VAL A 48 30.98 -23.27 2.27
CA VAL A 48 30.91 -24.67 1.86
C VAL A 48 30.55 -24.67 0.37
N ILE A 49 31.51 -24.97 -0.48
CA ILE A 49 31.24 -25.27 -1.89
C ILE A 49 30.60 -26.66 -1.90
N ILE A 50 29.28 -26.68 -2.00
CA ILE A 50 28.54 -27.92 -2.24
C ILE A 50 28.72 -28.25 -3.70
N THR A 51 29.61 -29.19 -4.02
CA THR A 51 29.65 -29.84 -5.34
C THR A 51 28.38 -30.68 -5.49
N PRO A 52 27.60 -30.50 -6.56
CA PRO A 52 26.40 -31.32 -6.77
C PRO A 52 26.79 -32.78 -7.00
N ASP A 53 26.07 -33.68 -6.33
CA ASP A 53 26.12 -35.12 -6.58
C ASP A 53 25.70 -35.40 -8.05
N PRO A 54 26.43 -36.23 -8.82
CA PRO A 54 26.18 -36.45 -10.25
C PRO A 54 24.86 -37.17 -10.57
N HIS A 55 24.07 -37.57 -9.59
CA HIS A 55 22.86 -38.39 -9.81
C HIS A 55 21.51 -37.71 -9.61
N GLU A 56 21.46 -36.42 -9.26
CA GLU A 56 20.18 -35.69 -9.18
C GLU A 56 19.97 -34.79 -10.40
N LYS A 57 19.33 -35.33 -11.44
CA LYS A 57 18.84 -34.56 -12.60
C LYS A 57 17.67 -33.70 -12.18
N ARG A 58 17.94 -32.48 -11.65
CA ARG A 58 16.96 -31.39 -11.64
C ARG A 58 17.08 -30.64 -12.95
N ILE A 59 16.03 -30.70 -13.74
CA ILE A 59 15.85 -29.90 -14.96
C ILE A 59 15.72 -28.44 -14.52
N VAL A 60 16.76 -27.66 -14.74
CA VAL A 60 16.73 -26.19 -14.63
C VAL A 60 16.43 -25.66 -16.02
N GLU A 61 15.20 -25.18 -16.23
CA GLU A 61 14.89 -24.41 -17.44
C GLU A 61 15.67 -23.10 -17.47
N PRO A 62 16.26 -22.73 -18.62
CA PRO A 62 17.03 -21.50 -18.73
C PRO A 62 16.09 -20.28 -18.72
N GLN A 63 16.37 -19.34 -17.84
CA GLN A 63 15.73 -18.02 -17.83
C GLN A 63 15.89 -17.34 -19.18
N LYS A 64 14.81 -17.14 -19.91
CA LYS A 64 14.77 -16.35 -21.14
C LYS A 64 15.06 -14.90 -20.84
N LYS A 65 16.10 -14.36 -21.52
CA LYS A 65 16.42 -12.93 -21.56
C LYS A 65 15.20 -12.14 -22.05
N ILE A 66 14.87 -11.07 -21.32
CA ILE A 66 13.84 -10.12 -21.70
C ILE A 66 14.27 -9.39 -22.98
N PRO A 67 13.50 -9.42 -24.07
CA PRO A 67 13.83 -8.64 -25.27
C PRO A 67 13.54 -7.16 -25.04
N VAL A 68 14.48 -6.31 -25.43
CA VAL A 68 14.30 -4.86 -25.55
C VAL A 68 13.30 -4.61 -26.69
N ILE A 69 12.19 -3.94 -26.41
CA ILE A 69 11.16 -3.61 -27.40
C ILE A 69 11.61 -2.37 -28.16
N GLU A 70 11.96 -2.55 -29.43
CA GLU A 70 12.06 -1.46 -30.39
C GLU A 70 10.66 -0.93 -30.75
N LYS A 71 10.54 0.41 -30.82
CA LYS A 71 9.33 1.11 -31.17
C LYS A 71 8.92 0.82 -32.62
N SER A 72 7.85 0.07 -32.83
CA SER A 72 7.17 0.00 -34.13
C SER A 72 5.87 0.82 -34.12
N LYS A 73 5.69 1.55 -35.21
CA LYS A 73 4.57 2.49 -35.48
C LYS A 73 3.24 1.76 -35.48
N SER A 74 2.24 2.39 -34.85
CA SER A 74 0.87 1.94 -34.76
C SER A 74 0.16 1.99 -36.12
N ASN A 75 -0.49 0.89 -36.49
CA ASN A 75 -1.74 0.93 -37.26
C ASN A 75 -2.80 0.28 -36.35
N GLY A 76 -3.83 1.07 -36.02
CA GLY A 76 -4.91 0.62 -35.19
C GLY A 76 -5.82 -0.34 -35.93
N GLU A 77 -6.14 -1.42 -35.23
CA GLU A 77 -7.43 -2.12 -35.38
C GLU A 77 -7.53 -3.19 -34.26
N THR A 78 -8.58 -3.08 -33.51
CA THR A 78 -9.30 -4.10 -32.72
C THR A 78 -8.55 -5.40 -32.35
N SER A 79 -7.64 -5.36 -31.37
CA SER A 79 -7.05 -6.58 -30.78
C SER A 79 -7.29 -6.69 -29.27
N SER A 80 -8.03 -5.76 -28.66
CA SER A 80 -8.16 -5.67 -27.20
C SER A 80 -8.98 -6.80 -26.56
N ILE A 81 -9.83 -7.49 -27.29
CA ILE A 81 -10.68 -8.56 -26.74
C ILE A 81 -9.96 -9.93 -26.70
N LYS A 82 -8.93 -10.13 -27.51
CA LYS A 82 -8.20 -11.42 -27.55
C LYS A 82 -7.21 -11.63 -26.41
N ASN A 83 -6.78 -10.59 -25.71
CA ASN A 83 -5.78 -10.70 -24.63
C ASN A 83 -6.39 -10.92 -23.23
N ILE A 84 -7.70 -10.73 -23.06
CA ILE A 84 -8.38 -10.99 -21.77
C ILE A 84 -8.48 -12.49 -21.47
N LYS A 85 -8.45 -13.36 -22.49
CA LYS A 85 -8.54 -14.81 -22.33
C LYS A 85 -7.34 -15.48 -21.63
N LYS A 86 -6.27 -14.76 -21.32
CA LYS A 86 -5.04 -15.35 -20.73
C LYS A 86 -4.81 -15.06 -19.25
N VAL A 87 -5.73 -14.37 -18.59
CA VAL A 87 -5.49 -13.81 -17.24
C VAL A 87 -6.14 -14.63 -16.12
N PHE A 88 -7.18 -15.37 -16.41
CA PHE A 88 -7.71 -16.35 -15.48
C PHE A 88 -7.04 -17.69 -15.79
N ALA A 89 -6.35 -18.30 -14.82
CA ALA A 89 -6.03 -19.70 -14.92
C ALA A 89 -7.37 -20.44 -15.02
N GLU A 90 -7.77 -20.77 -16.24
CA GLU A 90 -8.94 -21.61 -16.46
C GLU A 90 -8.70 -22.91 -15.69
N PRO A 91 -9.70 -23.44 -14.96
CA PRO A 91 -9.66 -24.81 -14.48
C PRO A 91 -9.18 -25.68 -15.66
N SER A 92 -8.23 -26.58 -15.41
CA SER A 92 -7.71 -27.38 -16.53
C SER A 92 -8.89 -28.06 -17.21
N SER A 93 -8.94 -28.04 -18.53
CA SER A 93 -10.02 -28.65 -19.31
C SER A 93 -10.24 -30.12 -19.01
N LYS A 94 -9.39 -30.73 -18.17
CA LYS A 94 -9.49 -32.10 -17.65
C LYS A 94 -10.43 -32.24 -16.46
N ASP A 95 -10.78 -31.15 -15.79
CA ASP A 95 -11.64 -31.13 -14.60
C ASP A 95 -13.08 -30.72 -14.95
N ASP A 96 -13.33 -30.34 -16.21
CA ASP A 96 -14.66 -29.98 -16.71
C ASP A 96 -15.42 -31.24 -17.14
N ILE A 97 -16.46 -31.58 -16.39
CA ILE A 97 -17.27 -32.77 -16.60
C ILE A 97 -18.17 -32.62 -17.83
N ASP A 98 -18.63 -31.40 -18.13
CA ASP A 98 -19.48 -31.08 -19.28
C ASP A 98 -19.07 -29.70 -19.89
N PRO A 99 -18.09 -29.71 -20.81
CA PRO A 99 -17.65 -28.52 -21.48
C PRO A 99 -18.74 -27.80 -22.31
N VAL A 100 -19.78 -28.53 -22.73
CA VAL A 100 -20.89 -27.95 -23.51
C VAL A 100 -21.75 -27.09 -22.58
N GLU A 101 -22.19 -27.65 -21.44
CA GLU A 101 -22.94 -26.92 -20.45
C GLU A 101 -22.15 -25.69 -19.96
N THR A 102 -20.85 -25.85 -19.67
CA THR A 102 -19.98 -24.75 -19.25
C THR A 102 -19.96 -23.62 -20.27
N ASN A 103 -19.87 -23.92 -21.57
CA ASN A 103 -19.90 -22.92 -22.62
C ASN A 103 -21.27 -22.23 -22.73
N GLU A 104 -22.37 -22.97 -22.60
CA GLU A 104 -23.73 -22.40 -22.61
C GLU A 104 -23.94 -21.37 -21.49
N TRP A 105 -23.42 -21.62 -20.28
CA TRP A 105 -23.44 -20.68 -19.17
C TRP A 105 -22.65 -19.41 -19.49
N ILE A 106 -21.46 -19.55 -20.10
CA ILE A 106 -20.60 -18.43 -20.48
C ILE A 106 -21.24 -17.60 -21.58
N GLU A 107 -21.81 -18.25 -22.60
CA GLU A 107 -22.51 -17.57 -23.71
C GLU A 107 -23.75 -16.84 -23.22
N SER A 108 -24.52 -17.44 -22.31
CA SER A 108 -25.69 -16.81 -21.70
C SER A 108 -25.30 -15.52 -20.94
N LEU A 109 -24.21 -15.57 -20.18
CA LEU A 109 -23.70 -14.39 -19.47
C LEU A 109 -23.23 -13.30 -20.47
N ASN A 110 -22.51 -13.68 -21.52
CA ASN A 110 -22.05 -12.75 -22.56
C ASN A 110 -23.23 -12.08 -23.26
N SER A 111 -24.27 -12.84 -23.61
CA SER A 111 -25.50 -12.31 -24.21
C SER A 111 -26.16 -11.25 -23.32
N VAL A 112 -26.25 -11.49 -22.02
CA VAL A 112 -26.79 -10.49 -21.07
C VAL A 112 -25.91 -9.25 -21.01
N ILE A 113 -24.58 -9.40 -21.04
CA ILE A 113 -23.66 -8.26 -21.03
C ILE A 113 -23.87 -7.40 -22.30
N GLU A 114 -24.03 -8.04 -23.44
CA GLU A 114 -24.18 -7.36 -24.74
C GLU A 114 -25.57 -6.71 -24.89
N THR A 115 -26.64 -7.35 -24.45
CA THR A 115 -28.02 -6.85 -24.65
C THR A 115 -28.47 -5.90 -23.53
N ASP A 116 -28.22 -6.27 -22.26
CA ASP A 116 -28.78 -5.57 -21.10
C ASP A 116 -27.74 -4.77 -20.33
N GLY A 117 -26.46 -4.93 -20.67
CA GLY A 117 -25.34 -4.23 -20.09
C GLY A 117 -24.82 -4.85 -18.77
N SER A 118 -23.66 -4.33 -18.35
CA SER A 118 -22.90 -4.85 -17.20
C SER A 118 -23.67 -4.80 -15.87
N SER A 119 -24.55 -3.82 -15.68
CA SER A 119 -25.35 -3.70 -14.44
C SER A 119 -26.32 -4.86 -14.27
N ARG A 120 -26.97 -5.29 -15.37
CA ARG A 120 -27.90 -6.43 -15.34
C ARG A 120 -27.14 -7.74 -15.13
N ALA A 121 -26.02 -7.91 -15.82
CA ALA A 121 -25.15 -9.09 -15.64
C ALA A 121 -24.65 -9.21 -14.19
N SER A 122 -24.19 -8.12 -13.60
CA SER A 122 -23.77 -8.08 -12.19
C SER A 122 -24.91 -8.45 -11.22
N PHE A 123 -26.12 -7.97 -11.49
CA PHE A 123 -27.29 -8.34 -10.68
C PHE A 123 -27.59 -9.83 -10.75
N LEU A 124 -27.59 -10.42 -11.95
CA LEU A 124 -27.83 -11.85 -12.15
C LEU A 124 -26.76 -12.70 -11.49
N LEU A 125 -25.48 -12.38 -11.68
CA LEU A 125 -24.37 -13.07 -11.02
C LEU A 125 -24.52 -13.05 -9.49
N ASN A 126 -24.82 -11.90 -8.91
CA ASN A 126 -25.05 -11.80 -7.46
C ASN A 126 -26.21 -12.68 -6.99
N LYS A 127 -27.29 -12.81 -7.79
CA LYS A 127 -28.41 -13.71 -7.47
C LYS A 127 -28.01 -15.18 -7.53
N VAL A 128 -27.28 -15.58 -8.56
CA VAL A 128 -26.78 -16.95 -8.73
C VAL A 128 -25.81 -17.33 -7.59
N ILE A 129 -24.86 -16.45 -7.28
CA ILE A 129 -23.93 -16.61 -6.15
C ILE A 129 -24.69 -16.71 -4.82
N GLY A 130 -25.68 -15.85 -4.61
CA GLY A 130 -26.52 -15.89 -3.42
C GLY A 130 -27.31 -17.19 -3.29
N GLN A 131 -27.78 -17.77 -4.41
CA GLN A 131 -28.44 -19.08 -4.43
C GLN A 131 -27.45 -20.21 -4.13
N ALA A 132 -26.25 -20.14 -4.69
CA ALA A 132 -25.19 -21.12 -4.42
C ALA A 132 -24.89 -21.20 -2.90
N TYR A 133 -24.74 -20.06 -2.22
CA TYR A 133 -24.55 -20.02 -0.77
C TYR A 133 -25.73 -20.64 0.00
N LYS A 134 -26.98 -20.36 -0.41
CA LYS A 134 -28.16 -20.95 0.22
C LYS A 134 -28.22 -22.48 0.06
N SER A 135 -27.70 -22.98 -1.03
CA SER A 135 -27.60 -24.42 -1.32
C SER A 135 -26.39 -25.09 -0.66
N GLY A 136 -25.61 -24.34 0.14
CA GLY A 136 -24.44 -24.90 0.85
C GLY A 136 -23.19 -25.10 -0.02
N LEU A 137 -23.17 -24.57 -1.23
CA LEU A 137 -21.95 -24.64 -2.06
C LEU A 137 -20.83 -23.78 -1.47
N VAL A 138 -19.64 -24.36 -1.40
CA VAL A 138 -18.42 -23.62 -1.06
C VAL A 138 -17.90 -23.02 -2.36
N LEU A 139 -18.08 -21.71 -2.52
CA LEU A 139 -17.53 -21.01 -3.68
C LEU A 139 -16.01 -20.83 -3.54
N PRO A 140 -15.27 -20.83 -4.67
CA PRO A 140 -13.85 -20.50 -4.65
C PRO A 140 -13.61 -19.15 -3.96
N ASP A 141 -12.56 -19.07 -3.12
CA ASP A 141 -12.18 -17.83 -2.47
C ASP A 141 -11.60 -16.85 -3.48
N THR A 142 -12.45 -15.95 -3.98
CA THR A 142 -12.06 -14.91 -4.93
C THR A 142 -11.30 -13.74 -4.28
N ARG A 143 -11.03 -13.80 -2.97
CA ARG A 143 -10.31 -12.73 -2.25
C ARG A 143 -8.83 -12.66 -2.59
N THR A 144 -8.26 -13.72 -3.15
CA THR A 144 -6.89 -13.76 -3.65
C THR A 144 -6.88 -13.72 -5.17
N THR A 145 -7.11 -12.54 -5.75
CA THR A 145 -6.88 -12.36 -7.19
C THR A 145 -5.38 -12.18 -7.47
N PRO A 146 -4.86 -12.66 -8.61
CA PRO A 146 -3.52 -12.33 -9.04
C PRO A 146 -3.34 -10.80 -9.07
N TYR A 147 -2.14 -10.32 -8.75
CA TYR A 147 -1.82 -8.89 -8.85
C TYR A 147 -1.73 -8.49 -10.33
N ILE A 148 -2.89 -8.18 -10.90
CA ILE A 148 -3.05 -7.80 -12.31
C ILE A 148 -3.87 -6.51 -12.33
N ASN A 149 -3.42 -5.53 -13.09
CA ASN A 149 -4.24 -4.37 -13.40
C ASN A 149 -5.48 -4.83 -14.17
N THR A 150 -6.64 -4.65 -13.57
CA THR A 150 -7.93 -4.99 -14.19
C THR A 150 -8.37 -3.96 -15.23
N ILE A 151 -7.80 -2.74 -15.14
CA ILE A 151 -8.03 -1.66 -16.10
C ILE A 151 -6.72 -1.48 -16.89
N PRO A 152 -6.72 -1.73 -18.22
CA PRO A 152 -5.54 -1.47 -19.03
C PRO A 152 -5.27 0.05 -19.11
N PRO A 153 -4.00 0.48 -19.25
CA PRO A 153 -3.62 1.91 -19.24
C PRO A 153 -4.39 2.77 -20.26
N GLU A 154 -4.77 2.18 -21.39
CA GLU A 154 -5.53 2.85 -22.45
C GLU A 154 -6.98 3.15 -22.05
N ALA A 155 -7.53 2.37 -21.13
CA ALA A 155 -8.89 2.52 -20.60
C ALA A 155 -8.93 3.31 -19.28
N GLU A 156 -7.79 3.71 -18.74
CA GLU A 156 -7.74 4.53 -17.53
C GLU A 156 -8.37 5.90 -17.77
N THR A 157 -9.27 6.29 -16.88
CA THR A 157 -9.80 7.65 -16.87
C THR A 157 -8.68 8.63 -16.52
N LYS A 158 -8.49 9.66 -17.33
CA LYS A 158 -7.50 10.70 -17.03
C LYS A 158 -7.82 11.36 -15.69
N SER A 159 -6.77 11.59 -14.90
CA SER A 159 -6.90 12.34 -13.64
C SER A 159 -7.52 13.71 -13.91
N PRO A 160 -8.57 14.10 -13.19
CA PRO A 160 -9.15 15.43 -13.31
C PRO A 160 -8.17 16.50 -12.79
N GLY A 161 -8.38 17.75 -13.17
CA GLY A 161 -7.59 18.88 -12.71
C GLY A 161 -6.34 19.17 -13.53
N ASP A 162 -5.63 20.22 -13.13
CA ASP A 162 -4.35 20.63 -13.74
C ASP A 162 -3.19 20.00 -12.99
N GLN A 163 -2.59 18.97 -13.58
CA GLN A 163 -1.47 18.23 -12.99
C GLN A 163 -0.24 19.11 -12.73
N ASN A 164 -0.04 20.22 -13.47
CA ASN A 164 1.09 21.12 -13.23
C ASN A 164 0.87 21.93 -11.94
N ILE A 165 -0.36 22.37 -11.70
CA ILE A 165 -0.73 23.06 -10.47
C ILE A 165 -0.62 22.11 -9.29
N GLU A 166 -1.17 20.92 -9.42
CA GLU A 166 -1.12 19.90 -8.35
C GLU A 166 0.31 19.47 -8.02
N LYS A 167 1.17 19.33 -9.00
CA LYS A 167 2.59 19.08 -8.80
C LYS A 167 3.26 20.19 -7.97
N LYS A 168 2.92 21.46 -8.21
CA LYS A 168 3.41 22.59 -7.43
C LYS A 168 2.87 22.55 -6.00
N ILE A 169 1.57 22.34 -5.81
CA ILE A 169 0.93 22.24 -4.49
C ILE A 169 1.61 21.14 -3.67
N ARG A 170 1.75 19.95 -4.25
CA ARG A 170 2.42 18.81 -3.61
C ARG A 170 3.88 19.10 -3.25
N ALA A 171 4.60 19.82 -4.10
CA ALA A 171 5.97 20.25 -3.80
C ALA A 171 6.01 21.21 -2.60
N TYR A 172 5.09 22.17 -2.52
CA TYR A 172 4.99 23.07 -1.36
C TYR A 172 4.62 22.33 -0.07
N ILE A 173 3.68 21.39 -0.13
CA ILE A 173 3.29 20.59 1.04
C ILE A 173 4.50 19.79 1.54
N ARG A 174 5.21 19.11 0.64
CA ARG A 174 6.42 18.33 0.99
C ARG A 174 7.50 19.21 1.60
N TRP A 175 7.74 20.37 1.01
CA TRP A 175 8.72 21.32 1.52
C TRP A 175 8.36 21.81 2.93
N ASN A 176 7.13 22.26 3.14
CA ASN A 176 6.68 22.76 4.44
C ASN A 176 6.70 21.66 5.51
N ALA A 177 6.32 20.43 5.17
CA ALA A 177 6.40 19.30 6.07
C ALA A 177 7.87 19.01 6.49
N ALA A 178 8.79 18.98 5.53
CA ALA A 178 10.21 18.78 5.80
C ALA A 178 10.79 19.96 6.62
N ALA A 179 10.49 21.19 6.23
CA ALA A 179 10.97 22.39 6.92
C ALA A 179 10.48 22.45 8.38
N MET A 180 9.21 22.08 8.63
CA MET A 180 8.64 22.01 9.99
C MET A 180 9.41 21.01 10.86
N VAL A 181 9.64 19.80 10.37
CA VAL A 181 10.37 18.74 11.11
C VAL A 181 11.83 19.15 11.35
N VAL A 182 12.52 19.67 10.34
CA VAL A 182 13.92 20.11 10.46
C VAL A 182 14.04 21.28 11.44
N LYS A 183 13.11 22.23 11.37
CA LYS A 183 13.09 23.41 12.29
C LYS A 183 12.86 22.98 13.74
N ALA A 184 11.95 22.03 13.96
CA ALA A 184 11.70 21.46 15.28
C ALA A 184 12.95 20.77 15.84
N ASN A 185 13.61 19.93 15.05
CA ASN A 185 14.82 19.21 15.46
C ASN A 185 16.03 20.14 15.68
N LYS A 186 16.11 21.28 15.00
CA LYS A 186 17.14 22.28 15.28
C LYS A 186 16.96 22.97 16.62
N LYS A 187 15.71 23.14 17.08
CA LYS A 187 15.41 23.70 18.40
C LYS A 187 15.66 22.70 19.52
N SER A 188 15.25 21.45 19.30
CA SER A 188 15.42 20.36 20.24
C SER A 188 15.70 19.06 19.47
N PRO A 189 16.94 18.54 19.49
CA PRO A 189 17.30 17.32 18.75
C PRO A 189 16.48 16.08 19.14
N GLU A 190 15.94 16.07 20.37
CA GLU A 190 15.14 14.96 20.89
C GLU A 190 13.67 15.02 20.45
N LEU A 191 13.22 16.15 19.90
CA LEU A 191 11.82 16.32 19.52
C LEU A 191 11.41 15.34 18.44
N GLY A 192 12.32 15.02 17.52
CA GLY A 192 12.12 14.05 16.48
C GLY A 192 11.10 14.51 15.44
N GLY A 193 10.50 13.54 14.78
CA GLY A 193 9.50 13.72 13.74
C GLY A 193 9.77 12.79 12.56
N HIS A 194 8.70 12.35 11.91
CA HIS A 194 8.77 11.42 10.79
C HIS A 194 8.36 12.14 9.50
N ILE A 195 9.20 12.07 8.49
CA ILE A 195 8.90 12.63 7.18
C ILE A 195 8.77 11.53 6.10
N GLY A 196 9.43 10.39 6.30
CA GLY A 196 9.48 9.32 5.30
C GLY A 196 8.10 8.75 4.95
N THR A 197 7.25 8.52 5.95
CA THR A 197 5.88 8.02 5.74
C THR A 197 5.06 8.99 4.89
N PHE A 198 5.07 10.28 5.25
CA PHE A 198 4.37 11.28 4.45
C PHE A 198 4.98 11.42 3.06
N ALA A 199 6.31 11.43 2.92
CA ALA A 199 6.97 11.55 1.63
C ALA A 199 6.57 10.42 0.66
N SER A 200 6.41 9.20 1.16
CA SER A 200 5.94 8.05 0.37
C SER A 200 4.47 8.14 -0.01
N ALA A 201 3.62 8.63 0.89
CA ALA A 201 2.17 8.69 0.71
C ALA A 201 1.66 10.05 0.19
N ALA A 202 2.54 11.02 -0.08
CA ALA A 202 2.16 12.40 -0.41
C ALA A 202 1.22 12.49 -1.61
N THR A 203 1.46 11.71 -2.66
CA THR A 203 0.59 11.69 -3.85
C THR A 203 -0.78 11.11 -3.53
N LEU A 204 -0.85 10.05 -2.73
CA LEU A 204 -2.12 9.44 -2.30
C LEU A 204 -2.98 10.45 -1.54
N TYR A 205 -2.40 11.15 -0.56
CA TYR A 205 -3.12 12.16 0.21
C TYR A 205 -3.54 13.36 -0.64
N ASP A 206 -2.67 13.80 -1.54
CA ASP A 206 -2.95 14.92 -2.43
C ASP A 206 -4.13 14.63 -3.36
N VAL A 207 -4.09 13.50 -4.04
CA VAL A 207 -5.18 13.04 -4.91
C VAL A 207 -6.48 12.82 -4.11
N GLY A 208 -6.40 12.20 -2.93
CA GLY A 208 -7.54 11.99 -2.05
C GLY A 208 -8.22 13.31 -1.67
N MET A 209 -7.43 14.30 -1.23
CA MET A 209 -7.95 15.60 -0.81
C MET A 209 -8.44 16.48 -1.97
N ASN A 210 -7.82 16.37 -3.16
CA ASN A 210 -8.19 17.20 -4.29
C ASN A 210 -9.41 16.67 -5.04
N HIS A 211 -9.61 15.35 -5.09
CA HIS A 211 -10.56 14.75 -6.04
C HIS A 211 -11.59 13.80 -5.42
N PHE A 212 -11.30 13.21 -4.26
CA PHE A 212 -12.14 12.14 -3.73
C PHE A 212 -12.82 12.48 -2.42
N TRP A 213 -12.10 13.03 -1.44
CA TRP A 213 -12.62 13.24 -0.10
C TRP A 213 -13.43 14.52 -0.01
N ARG A 214 -14.61 14.39 0.56
CA ARG A 214 -15.57 15.48 0.65
C ARG A 214 -15.68 15.99 2.08
N ALA A 215 -15.55 17.29 2.23
CA ALA A 215 -15.74 17.94 3.52
C ALA A 215 -17.21 17.94 3.94
N LYS A 216 -17.44 18.09 5.24
CA LYS A 216 -18.77 18.26 5.81
C LYS A 216 -19.46 19.52 5.24
N ASN A 217 -20.75 19.40 4.93
CA ASN A 217 -21.61 20.51 4.56
C ASN A 217 -23.00 20.34 5.20
N ASN A 218 -23.94 21.23 4.88
CA ASN A 218 -25.28 21.23 5.50
C ASN A 218 -26.12 19.97 5.20
N LYS A 219 -25.78 19.20 4.18
CA LYS A 219 -26.53 17.99 3.76
C LYS A 219 -25.71 16.71 3.91
N PHE A 220 -24.44 16.80 4.14
CA PHE A 220 -23.52 15.66 4.17
C PHE A 220 -22.54 15.80 5.34
N GLY A 221 -22.42 14.75 6.15
CA GLY A 221 -21.60 14.74 7.36
C GLY A 221 -20.08 14.80 7.11
N GLY A 222 -19.64 14.67 5.88
CA GLY A 222 -18.24 14.58 5.47
C GLY A 222 -17.75 13.14 5.43
N ASP A 223 -16.70 12.91 4.63
CA ASP A 223 -16.03 11.63 4.62
C ASP A 223 -15.19 11.45 5.90
N LEU A 224 -15.07 10.22 6.35
CA LEU A 224 -14.32 9.84 7.54
C LEU A 224 -12.97 9.29 7.13
N ILE A 225 -11.88 9.97 7.50
CA ILE A 225 -10.53 9.63 7.08
C ILE A 225 -9.65 9.28 8.28
N TYR A 226 -9.09 8.08 8.26
CA TYR A 226 -8.10 7.62 9.23
C TYR A 226 -6.70 7.89 8.68
N PHE A 227 -6.20 9.10 8.93
CA PHE A 227 -4.84 9.46 8.51
C PHE A 227 -3.81 8.67 9.29
N GLN A 228 -2.80 8.15 8.61
CA GLN A 228 -1.68 7.51 9.31
C GLN A 228 -0.98 8.50 10.23
N GLY A 229 -0.75 8.13 11.48
CA GLY A 229 -0.18 9.01 12.49
C GLY A 229 1.15 9.63 12.08
N HIS A 230 2.05 8.84 11.50
CA HIS A 230 3.36 9.30 11.03
C HIS A 230 3.30 10.23 9.81
N SER A 231 2.15 10.38 9.17
CA SER A 231 1.92 11.33 8.08
C SER A 231 1.41 12.70 8.55
N ALA A 232 1.19 12.89 9.86
CA ALA A 232 0.69 14.15 10.44
C ALA A 232 1.44 15.40 9.95
N PRO A 233 2.79 15.39 9.77
CA PRO A 233 3.50 16.57 9.23
C PRO A 233 2.95 17.05 7.90
N GLY A 234 2.59 16.16 7.00
CA GLY A 234 2.00 16.52 5.72
C GLY A 234 0.61 17.14 5.84
N MET A 235 -0.19 16.63 6.79
CA MET A 235 -1.52 17.19 7.06
C MET A 235 -1.44 18.60 7.62
N TYR A 236 -0.51 18.85 8.54
CA TYR A 236 -0.26 20.20 9.08
C TYR A 236 0.27 21.14 8.00
N ALA A 237 1.21 20.68 7.17
CA ALA A 237 1.74 21.47 6.08
C ALA A 237 0.66 21.87 5.06
N ARG A 238 -0.26 20.95 4.72
CA ARG A 238 -1.39 21.26 3.86
C ARG A 238 -2.35 22.25 4.52
N ALA A 239 -2.72 22.02 5.76
CA ALA A 239 -3.60 22.91 6.49
C ALA A 239 -3.02 24.33 6.65
N PHE A 240 -1.71 24.46 6.74
CA PHE A 240 -1.02 25.73 6.69
C PHE A 240 -1.20 26.46 5.34
N LEU A 241 -1.02 25.74 4.24
CA LEU A 241 -1.24 26.31 2.89
C LEU A 241 -2.69 26.69 2.65
N GLU A 242 -3.64 26.00 3.28
CA GLU A 242 -5.07 26.31 3.25
C GLU A 242 -5.46 27.46 4.21
N GLY A 243 -4.51 28.03 4.93
CA GLY A 243 -4.78 29.10 5.91
C GLY A 243 -5.46 28.66 7.21
N ARG A 244 -5.57 27.36 7.45
CA ARG A 244 -6.19 26.77 8.66
C ARG A 244 -5.25 26.72 9.86
N LEU A 245 -3.95 26.72 9.61
CA LEU A 245 -2.90 26.79 10.63
C LEU A 245 -1.97 27.97 10.33
N SER A 246 -1.48 28.59 11.38
CA SER A 246 -0.49 29.66 11.29
C SER A 246 0.94 29.13 11.34
N SER A 247 1.91 29.95 10.90
CA SER A 247 3.34 29.67 11.02
C SER A 247 3.74 29.43 12.48
N LYS A 248 3.17 30.19 13.42
CA LYS A 248 3.43 30.02 14.86
C LYS A 248 3.01 28.65 15.36
N GLN A 249 1.87 28.11 14.88
CA GLN A 249 1.42 26.78 15.23
C GLN A 249 2.35 25.69 14.65
N LEU A 250 2.83 25.85 13.41
CA LEU A 250 3.82 24.93 12.84
C LEU A 250 5.12 24.90 13.64
N ASP A 251 5.54 26.07 14.19
CA ASP A 251 6.71 26.16 15.08
C ASP A 251 6.56 25.40 16.39
N GLY A 252 5.31 25.13 16.78
CA GLY A 252 4.93 24.28 17.92
C GLY A 252 4.71 22.80 17.58
N PHE A 253 5.25 22.31 16.46
CA PHE A 253 5.13 20.90 16.08
C PHE A 253 5.70 19.98 17.16
N ARG A 254 4.94 18.96 17.56
CA ARG A 254 5.25 17.99 18.62
C ARG A 254 5.46 18.65 20.02
N GLN A 255 4.84 19.77 20.24
CA GLN A 255 4.88 20.48 21.52
C GLN A 255 3.46 20.68 22.07
N GLU A 256 2.67 19.62 22.02
CA GLU A 256 1.27 19.60 22.43
C GLU A 256 1.03 19.99 23.90
N VAL A 257 2.06 19.90 24.73
CA VAL A 257 2.00 20.34 26.13
C VAL A 257 2.03 21.88 26.26
N ASN A 258 2.47 22.58 25.22
CA ASN A 258 2.49 24.03 25.19
C ASN A 258 1.19 24.56 24.58
N GLU A 259 0.74 25.70 25.04
CA GLU A 259 -0.46 26.36 24.50
C GLU A 259 -0.32 26.62 23.00
N GLY A 260 -1.25 26.08 22.21
CA GLY A 260 -1.24 26.19 20.74
C GLY A 260 -0.24 25.29 20.02
N GLY A 261 0.42 24.37 20.72
CA GLY A 261 1.29 23.36 20.11
C GLY A 261 0.51 22.33 19.29
N LEU A 262 1.13 21.84 18.22
CA LEU A 262 0.54 20.77 17.39
C LEU A 262 0.84 19.40 17.98
N SER A 263 -0.16 18.53 18.01
CA SER A 263 0.01 17.17 18.51
C SER A 263 0.99 16.36 17.64
N SER A 264 1.77 15.50 18.31
CA SER A 264 2.74 14.62 17.63
C SER A 264 2.09 13.71 16.62
N TYR A 265 0.87 13.25 16.91
CA TYR A 265 0.06 12.36 16.10
C TYR A 265 -1.40 12.85 16.10
N PRO A 266 -2.27 12.35 15.20
CA PRO A 266 -3.69 12.64 15.24
C PRO A 266 -4.29 12.37 16.62
N HIS A 267 -4.76 13.43 17.27
CA HIS A 267 -5.27 13.38 18.64
C HIS A 267 -6.51 14.27 18.79
N PRO A 268 -7.72 13.72 18.67
CA PRO A 268 -8.96 14.49 18.71
C PRO A 268 -9.20 15.27 20.00
N TRP A 269 -8.66 14.84 21.13
CA TRP A 269 -8.82 15.55 22.40
C TRP A 269 -7.92 16.79 22.47
N LEU A 270 -6.72 16.73 21.92
CA LEU A 270 -5.81 17.87 21.88
C LEU A 270 -6.17 18.85 20.75
N MET A 271 -6.67 18.32 19.64
CA MET A 271 -7.04 19.11 18.47
C MET A 271 -8.43 18.71 17.94
N PRO A 272 -9.52 18.95 18.70
CA PRO A 272 -10.86 18.44 18.42
C PRO A 272 -11.50 19.03 17.15
N LYS A 273 -11.05 20.19 16.70
CA LYS A 273 -11.48 20.83 15.44
C LYS A 273 -10.65 20.43 14.23
N PHE A 274 -9.62 19.62 14.44
CA PHE A 274 -8.67 19.24 13.38
C PHE A 274 -8.70 17.74 13.10
N TRP A 275 -8.59 16.92 14.13
CA TRP A 275 -8.53 15.45 13.98
C TRP A 275 -9.86 14.79 14.30
N GLN A 276 -10.28 13.87 13.43
CA GLN A 276 -11.49 13.07 13.64
C GLN A 276 -11.22 11.82 14.49
N PHE A 277 -10.07 11.17 14.27
CA PHE A 277 -9.73 9.90 14.89
C PHE A 277 -8.30 9.89 15.45
N PRO A 278 -8.07 9.18 16.57
CA PRO A 278 -6.73 8.94 17.06
C PRO A 278 -6.07 7.83 16.22
N THR A 279 -4.94 8.13 15.59
CA THR A 279 -4.24 7.19 14.71
C THR A 279 -2.74 7.22 14.98
N VAL A 280 -2.29 6.46 15.96
CA VAL A 280 -0.86 6.29 16.26
C VAL A 280 -0.35 4.95 15.75
N SER A 281 -1.05 3.87 16.09
CA SER A 281 -0.67 2.53 15.66
C SER A 281 -0.93 2.31 14.19
N MET A 282 0.09 1.91 13.45
CA MET A 282 0.03 1.70 12.00
C MET A 282 -0.94 0.58 11.59
N GLY A 283 -1.05 -0.49 12.39
CA GLY A 283 -1.97 -1.59 12.11
C GLY A 283 -3.42 -1.30 12.52
N LEU A 284 -3.62 -0.58 13.62
CA LEU A 284 -4.98 -0.31 14.14
C LEU A 284 -5.75 0.69 13.28
N GLY A 285 -5.11 1.67 12.66
CA GLY A 285 -5.79 2.65 11.79
C GLY A 285 -6.61 1.98 10.69
N PRO A 286 -6.03 1.13 9.84
CA PRO A 286 -6.76 0.39 8.81
C PRO A 286 -7.86 -0.51 9.36
N ILE A 287 -7.62 -1.23 10.46
CA ILE A 287 -8.62 -2.11 11.08
C ILE A 287 -9.80 -1.29 11.59
N MET A 288 -9.56 -0.19 12.30
CA MET A 288 -10.62 0.70 12.78
C MET A 288 -11.44 1.29 11.63
N ALA A 289 -10.79 1.69 10.53
CA ALA A 289 -11.47 2.19 9.34
C ALA A 289 -12.40 1.14 8.71
N ILE A 290 -11.96 -0.10 8.62
CA ILE A 290 -12.77 -1.23 8.13
C ILE A 290 -14.00 -1.46 9.03
N TYR A 291 -13.81 -1.51 10.35
CA TYR A 291 -14.91 -1.69 11.27
C TYR A 291 -15.90 -0.51 11.24
N GLN A 292 -15.39 0.72 11.15
CA GLN A 292 -16.24 1.91 11.02
C GLN A 292 -17.08 1.84 9.74
N ALA A 293 -16.47 1.52 8.61
CA ALA A 293 -17.18 1.37 7.34
C ALA A 293 -18.23 0.27 7.39
N ARG A 294 -17.91 -0.88 8.00
CA ARG A 294 -18.84 -1.99 8.19
C ARG A 294 -20.03 -1.59 9.08
N PHE A 295 -19.77 -0.88 10.17
CA PHE A 295 -20.82 -0.39 11.06
C PHE A 295 -21.75 0.61 10.37
N LEU A 296 -21.21 1.56 9.61
CA LEU A 296 -22.01 2.50 8.83
C LEU A 296 -22.89 1.76 7.81
N LYS A 297 -22.34 0.76 7.12
CA LYS A 297 -23.12 -0.06 6.19
C LYS A 297 -24.22 -0.84 6.89
N TYR A 298 -23.97 -1.36 8.08
CA TYR A 298 -25.00 -2.00 8.90
C TYR A 298 -26.14 -1.03 9.23
N LEU A 299 -25.83 0.21 9.63
CA LEU A 299 -26.85 1.22 9.93
C LEU A 299 -27.71 1.59 8.71
N ILE A 300 -27.09 1.67 7.52
CA ILE A 300 -27.82 1.96 6.27
C ILE A 300 -28.78 0.82 5.90
N ASN A 301 -28.43 -0.42 6.25
CA ASN A 301 -29.24 -1.60 5.94
C ASN A 301 -30.35 -1.89 6.97
N ARG A 302 -30.39 -1.16 8.08
CA ARG A 302 -31.44 -1.23 9.08
C ARG A 302 -32.55 -0.20 8.86
#